data_24f16364deada3e0f2d62b38c11646f4
#
_entry.id   24f16364deada3e0f2d62b38c11646f4
#
_cell.length_a   1.000
_cell.length_b   1.000
_cell.length_c   1.000
_cell.angle_alpha   90.00
_cell.angle_beta   90.00
_cell.angle_gamma   90.00
#
_symmetry.space_group_name_H-M   'P 1'
#
loop_
_entity.id
_entity.type
_entity.pdbx_description
1 polymer ?
#
loop_
_entity_poly.entity_id
_entity_poly.type
_entity_poly.pdbx_seq_one_letter_code
_entity_poly.pdbx_strand_id
1 'polypeptide(L)'
;MNQKPHKARVLIYHKINEDPVDSQLLAVRPTHFKHHLEFLKEYYDIICLDELVTRMKTNKFSGNEVTITFDDGYLDNYTNMLPIIEDLNVPVTIFIATDSIGSEQEFWWDQVEQMIVETKKKNI
;
A
#
# COMPACT_ATOMS: atom_id res chain seq x y z
N MET A 1 29.68 -22.66 -3.25
CA MET A 1 29.28 -21.27 -3.57
C MET A 1 28.06 -20.95 -2.74
N ASN A 2 28.19 -20.10 -1.71
CA ASN A 2 27.02 -19.63 -0.94
C ASN A 2 26.22 -18.66 -1.82
N GLN A 3 25.18 -19.13 -2.48
CA GLN A 3 24.19 -18.23 -3.07
C GLN A 3 23.54 -17.46 -1.93
N LYS A 4 23.63 -16.13 -1.95
CA LYS A 4 22.84 -15.30 -1.03
C LYS A 4 21.36 -15.65 -1.24
N PRO A 5 20.59 -15.85 -0.18
CA PRO A 5 19.17 -16.12 -0.33
C PRO A 5 18.53 -14.96 -1.12
N HIS A 6 17.85 -15.28 -2.20
CA HIS A 6 17.05 -14.31 -2.92
C HIS A 6 15.94 -13.79 -1.99
N LYS A 7 15.70 -12.50 -1.97
CA LYS A 7 14.72 -11.86 -1.09
C LYS A 7 13.58 -11.28 -1.93
N ALA A 8 12.36 -11.66 -1.65
CA ALA A 8 11.18 -10.97 -2.14
C ALA A 8 10.99 -9.65 -1.37
N ARG A 9 10.49 -8.65 -2.06
CA ARG A 9 10.08 -7.37 -1.47
C ARG A 9 8.59 -7.20 -1.67
N VAL A 10 7.87 -6.99 -0.58
CA VAL A 10 6.45 -6.63 -0.60
C VAL A 10 6.35 -5.27 0.07
N LEU A 11 5.89 -4.28 -0.66
CA LEU A 11 5.63 -2.95 -0.13
C LEU A 11 4.15 -2.85 0.20
N ILE A 12 3.84 -2.34 1.38
CA ILE A 12 2.48 -2.19 1.88
C ILE A 12 2.15 -0.71 1.97
N TYR A 13 1.03 -0.33 1.37
CA TYR A 13 0.43 0.99 1.46
C TYR A 13 -0.99 0.86 2.02
N HIS A 14 -1.55 1.96 2.52
CA HIS A 14 -2.93 2.05 2.99
C HIS A 14 -3.64 3.22 2.32
N LYS A 15 -3.21 4.44 2.58
CA LYS A 15 -3.83 5.68 2.11
C LYS A 15 -2.94 6.42 1.11
N ILE A 16 -3.53 6.94 0.03
CA ILE A 16 -2.86 7.82 -0.93
C ILE A 16 -3.56 9.16 -0.94
N ASN A 17 -3.22 10.02 0.02
CA ASN A 17 -3.81 11.33 0.17
C ASN A 17 -2.84 12.33 0.82
N GLU A 18 -3.30 13.57 0.98
CA GLU A 18 -2.59 14.64 1.67
C GLU A 18 -3.23 14.94 3.03
N ASP A 19 -3.48 13.90 3.82
CA ASP A 19 -4.10 14.05 5.13
C ASP A 19 -3.20 14.91 6.04
N PRO A 20 -3.69 16.06 6.55
CA PRO A 20 -2.94 16.90 7.47
C PRO A 20 -2.79 16.26 8.86
N VAL A 21 -3.59 15.24 9.16
CA VAL A 21 -3.62 14.51 10.44
C VAL A 21 -3.43 13.03 10.17
N ASP A 22 -2.20 12.60 10.02
CA ASP A 22 -1.82 11.21 9.79
C ASP A 22 -1.05 10.69 11.02
N SER A 23 -1.74 10.57 12.14
CA SER A 23 -1.12 10.13 13.39
C SER A 23 -0.72 8.65 13.37
N GLN A 24 -1.32 7.87 12.49
CA GLN A 24 -0.99 6.46 12.27
C GLN A 24 0.13 6.25 11.24
N LEU A 25 0.56 7.32 10.53
CA LEU A 25 1.57 7.29 9.48
C LEU A 25 1.22 6.32 8.33
N LEU A 26 -0.04 6.31 7.94
CA LEU A 26 -0.57 5.44 6.87
C LEU A 26 -0.72 6.16 5.53
N ALA A 27 -0.66 7.50 5.51
CA ALA A 27 -0.87 8.29 4.31
C ALA A 27 0.44 8.57 3.55
N VAL A 28 0.39 8.39 2.24
CA VAL A 28 1.44 8.80 1.32
C VAL A 28 0.85 9.76 0.31
N ARG A 29 1.49 10.93 0.13
CA ARG A 29 1.04 11.91 -0.86
C ARG A 29 1.05 11.33 -2.28
N PRO A 30 0.05 11.64 -3.12
CA PRO A 30 -0.01 11.12 -4.50
C PRO A 30 1.27 11.37 -5.30
N THR A 31 1.88 12.56 -5.15
CA THR A 31 3.15 12.91 -5.81
C THR A 31 4.32 12.04 -5.33
N HIS A 32 4.41 11.76 -4.05
CA HIS A 32 5.45 10.89 -3.51
C HIS A 32 5.22 9.43 -3.95
N PHE A 33 3.97 8.98 -3.93
CA PHE A 33 3.64 7.64 -4.42
C PHE A 33 4.04 7.46 -5.89
N LYS A 34 3.74 8.45 -6.76
CA LYS A 34 4.20 8.42 -8.15
C LYS A 34 5.72 8.29 -8.25
N HIS A 35 6.49 9.09 -7.51
CA HIS A 35 7.95 9.01 -7.50
C HIS A 35 8.47 7.65 -6.99
N HIS A 36 7.79 7.05 -5.98
CA HIS A 36 8.13 5.71 -5.52
C HIS A 36 7.99 4.69 -6.66
N LEU A 37 6.89 4.75 -7.41
CA LEU A 37 6.65 3.83 -8.54
C LEU A 37 7.66 4.02 -9.67
N GLU A 38 7.97 5.26 -10.03
CA GLU A 38 8.98 5.60 -11.05
C GLU A 38 10.35 5.01 -10.66
N PHE A 39 10.77 5.22 -9.41
CA PHE A 39 12.00 4.63 -8.88
C PHE A 39 11.96 3.10 -8.91
N LEU A 40 10.86 2.49 -8.48
CA LEU A 40 10.75 1.03 -8.49
C LEU A 40 10.80 0.46 -9.90
N LYS A 41 10.19 1.11 -10.88
CA LYS A 41 10.25 0.69 -12.29
C LYS A 41 11.65 0.75 -12.87
N GLU A 42 12.48 1.69 -12.41
CA GLU A 42 13.86 1.83 -12.89
C GLU A 42 14.78 0.73 -12.34
N TYR A 43 14.57 0.31 -11.09
CA TYR A 43 15.54 -0.54 -10.38
C TYR A 43 15.04 -1.94 -10.06
N TYR A 44 13.73 -2.23 -10.22
CA TYR A 44 13.12 -3.49 -9.81
C TYR A 44 12.15 -4.03 -10.87
N ASP A 45 11.89 -5.33 -10.78
CA ASP A 45 10.85 -6.02 -11.56
C ASP A 45 9.55 -5.99 -10.76
N ILE A 46 8.66 -5.05 -11.08
CA ILE A 46 7.37 -4.92 -10.39
C ILE A 46 6.42 -5.96 -10.96
N ILE A 47 6.03 -6.92 -10.12
CA ILE A 47 5.13 -8.02 -10.51
C ILE A 47 3.91 -8.08 -9.57
N CYS A 48 2.82 -8.68 -10.05
CA CYS A 48 1.67 -8.94 -9.19
C CYS A 48 1.98 -10.00 -8.12
N LEU A 49 1.21 -9.99 -7.04
CA LEU A 49 1.43 -10.89 -5.90
C LEU A 49 1.34 -12.38 -6.30
N ASP A 50 0.40 -12.73 -7.16
CA ASP A 50 0.24 -14.12 -7.62
C ASP A 50 1.44 -14.61 -8.43
N GLU A 51 2.02 -13.73 -9.23
CA GLU A 51 3.24 -14.05 -9.98
C GLU A 51 4.42 -14.23 -9.02
N LEU A 52 4.57 -13.36 -8.02
CA LEU A 52 5.60 -13.50 -6.99
C LEU A 52 5.50 -14.85 -6.30
N VAL A 53 4.29 -15.25 -5.85
CA VAL A 53 4.04 -16.54 -5.20
C VAL A 53 4.40 -17.70 -6.14
N THR A 54 4.05 -17.58 -7.42
CA THR A 54 4.36 -18.61 -8.43
C THR A 54 5.86 -18.74 -8.66
N ARG A 55 6.58 -17.62 -8.80
CA ARG A 55 8.05 -17.63 -8.95
C ARG A 55 8.73 -18.22 -7.72
N MET A 56 8.25 -17.92 -6.53
CA MET A 56 8.77 -18.50 -5.29
C MET A 56 8.56 -20.02 -5.23
N LYS A 57 7.35 -20.50 -5.54
CA LYS A 57 7.03 -21.94 -5.55
C LYS A 57 7.82 -22.73 -6.59
N THR A 58 8.13 -22.12 -7.72
CA THR A 58 8.84 -22.77 -8.84
C THR A 58 10.34 -22.52 -8.81
N ASN A 59 10.86 -21.85 -7.79
CA ASN A 59 12.26 -21.45 -7.66
C ASN A 59 12.80 -20.64 -8.87
N LYS A 60 11.92 -19.87 -9.52
CA LYS A 60 12.24 -18.96 -10.64
C LYS A 60 12.36 -17.50 -10.19
N PHE A 61 12.86 -17.31 -9.02
CA PHE A 61 12.93 -16.06 -8.31
C PHE A 61 14.35 -15.47 -8.44
N SER A 62 14.48 -14.25 -8.98
CA SER A 62 15.76 -13.59 -9.22
C SER A 62 16.28 -12.84 -7.99
N GLY A 63 15.37 -12.44 -7.10
CA GLY A 63 15.65 -11.57 -5.96
C GLY A 63 15.57 -10.08 -6.27
N ASN A 64 15.16 -9.71 -7.49
CA ASN A 64 14.93 -8.33 -7.89
C ASN A 64 13.44 -7.96 -7.97
N GLU A 65 12.58 -8.91 -7.69
CA GLU A 65 11.13 -8.72 -7.71
C GLU A 65 10.68 -7.85 -6.55
N VAL A 66 9.70 -6.99 -6.84
CA VAL A 66 8.93 -6.22 -5.88
C VAL A 66 7.44 -6.33 -6.19
N THR A 67 6.64 -6.44 -5.16
CA THR A 67 5.17 -6.44 -5.25
C THR A 67 4.63 -5.32 -4.38
N ILE A 68 3.57 -4.68 -4.85
CA ILE A 68 2.91 -3.57 -4.17
C ILE A 68 1.53 -4.03 -3.73
N THR A 69 1.26 -3.89 -2.44
CA THR A 69 -0.04 -4.20 -1.85
C THR A 69 -0.63 -2.98 -1.17
N PHE A 70 -1.95 -2.94 -1.13
CA PHE A 70 -2.74 -1.98 -0.40
C PHE A 70 -3.65 -2.72 0.55
N ASP A 71 -3.76 -2.23 1.77
CA ASP A 71 -4.66 -2.78 2.78
C ASP A 71 -5.88 -1.89 2.97
N ASP A 72 -6.95 -2.47 3.53
CA ASP A 72 -8.21 -1.88 3.95
C ASP A 72 -9.16 -1.47 2.80
N GLY A 73 -8.66 -1.02 1.66
CA GLY A 73 -9.49 -0.58 0.53
C GLY A 73 -10.11 0.80 0.75
N TYR A 74 -9.34 1.76 1.24
CA TYR A 74 -9.76 3.16 1.37
C TYR A 74 -10.20 3.75 0.03
N LEU A 75 -11.14 4.68 0.05
CA LEU A 75 -11.67 5.33 -1.14
C LEU A 75 -10.57 6.02 -1.97
N ASP A 76 -9.54 6.55 -1.32
CA ASP A 76 -8.43 7.20 -2.01
C ASP A 76 -7.58 6.24 -2.84
N ASN A 77 -7.66 4.94 -2.60
CA ASN A 77 -7.07 3.95 -3.50
C ASN A 77 -7.76 3.97 -4.88
N TYR A 78 -9.06 4.23 -4.92
CA TYR A 78 -9.78 4.40 -6.18
C TYR A 78 -9.58 5.79 -6.78
N THR A 79 -9.68 6.85 -5.99
CA THR A 79 -9.68 8.22 -6.50
C THR A 79 -8.30 8.77 -6.82
N ASN A 80 -7.28 8.40 -6.05
CA ASN A 80 -5.94 8.97 -6.13
C ASN A 80 -4.87 7.97 -6.60
N MET A 81 -4.91 6.74 -6.10
CA MET A 81 -3.93 5.72 -6.45
C MET A 81 -4.17 5.16 -7.86
N LEU A 82 -5.42 4.78 -8.16
CA LEU A 82 -5.77 4.10 -9.42
C LEU A 82 -5.28 4.87 -10.67
N PRO A 83 -5.53 6.18 -10.84
CA PRO A 83 -5.03 6.91 -12.00
C PRO A 83 -3.50 6.87 -12.16
N ILE A 84 -2.76 6.83 -11.05
CA ILE A 84 -1.30 6.82 -11.07
C ILE A 84 -0.78 5.44 -11.54
N ILE A 85 -1.35 4.35 -11.02
CA ILE A 85 -0.93 3.01 -11.42
C ILE A 85 -1.31 2.68 -12.86
N GLU A 86 -2.44 3.20 -13.35
CA GLU A 86 -2.85 3.06 -14.76
C GLU A 86 -1.89 3.82 -15.68
N ASP A 87 -1.58 5.09 -15.39
CA ASP A 87 -0.62 5.92 -16.15
C ASP A 87 0.76 5.24 -16.26
N LEU A 88 1.22 4.64 -15.17
CA LEU A 88 2.53 3.98 -15.09
C LEU A 88 2.49 2.49 -15.48
N ASN A 89 1.31 1.91 -15.71
CA ASN A 89 1.10 0.48 -15.98
C ASN A 89 1.77 -0.40 -14.90
N VAL A 90 1.45 -0.15 -13.63
CA VAL A 90 2.01 -0.85 -12.48
C VAL A 90 0.95 -1.77 -11.85
N PRO A 91 1.22 -3.08 -11.70
CA PRO A 91 0.30 -3.97 -11.03
C PRO A 91 0.33 -3.77 -9.51
N VAL A 92 -0.84 -3.79 -8.89
CA VAL A 92 -1.01 -3.78 -7.43
C VAL A 92 -2.01 -4.84 -7.00
N THR A 93 -1.97 -5.21 -5.73
CA THR A 93 -2.98 -6.06 -5.09
C THR A 93 -3.62 -5.30 -3.94
N ILE A 94 -4.95 -5.30 -3.85
CA ILE A 94 -5.68 -4.62 -2.78
C ILE A 94 -6.37 -5.66 -1.91
N PHE A 95 -6.12 -5.62 -0.60
CA PHE A 95 -6.82 -6.42 0.41
C PHE A 95 -7.91 -5.56 1.03
N ILE A 96 -9.16 -5.90 0.73
CA ILE A 96 -10.33 -5.10 1.12
C ILE A 96 -10.90 -5.61 2.44
N ALA A 97 -11.19 -4.69 3.38
CA ALA A 97 -11.93 -4.97 4.60
C ALA A 97 -13.42 -5.21 4.25
N THR A 98 -13.79 -6.46 4.03
CA THR A 98 -15.09 -6.85 3.47
C THR A 98 -16.28 -6.47 4.34
N ASP A 99 -16.13 -6.41 5.66
CA ASP A 99 -17.20 -6.01 6.59
C ASP A 99 -17.62 -4.55 6.44
N SER A 100 -16.78 -3.74 5.80
CA SER A 100 -17.04 -2.31 5.57
C SER A 100 -17.63 -2.02 4.19
N ILE A 101 -17.78 -3.03 3.32
CA ILE A 101 -18.34 -2.83 1.98
C ILE A 101 -19.81 -2.41 2.09
N GLY A 102 -20.14 -1.24 1.50
CA GLY A 102 -21.49 -0.68 1.55
C GLY A 102 -21.89 -0.07 2.90
N SER A 103 -20.96 0.01 3.84
CA SER A 103 -21.16 0.73 5.09
C SER A 103 -20.91 2.22 4.89
N GLU A 104 -21.72 3.06 5.56
CA GLU A 104 -21.44 4.49 5.69
C GLU A 104 -20.55 4.79 6.91
N GLN A 105 -20.14 3.78 7.66
CA GLN A 105 -19.31 3.92 8.85
C GLN A 105 -17.83 3.90 8.47
N GLU A 106 -17.10 4.82 9.07
CA GLU A 106 -15.65 4.80 9.02
C GLU A 106 -15.09 3.58 9.77
N PHE A 107 -13.89 3.18 9.44
CA PHE A 107 -13.19 2.14 10.19
C PHE A 107 -13.03 2.54 11.66
N TRP A 108 -13.15 1.58 12.56
CA TRP A 108 -13.09 1.86 13.99
C TRP A 108 -11.77 2.51 14.44
N TRP A 109 -10.66 2.19 13.77
CA TRP A 109 -9.36 2.80 14.05
C TRP A 109 -9.28 4.25 13.60
N ASP A 110 -9.91 4.64 12.49
CA ASP A 110 -10.03 6.04 12.08
C ASP A 110 -10.92 6.83 13.05
N GLN A 111 -12.00 6.22 13.53
CA GLN A 111 -12.85 6.82 14.57
C GLN A 111 -12.07 7.05 15.88
N VAL A 112 -11.23 6.10 16.31
CA VAL A 112 -10.38 6.26 17.49
C VAL A 112 -9.36 7.38 17.27
N GLU A 113 -8.73 7.44 16.10
CA GLU A 113 -7.81 8.53 15.75
C GLU A 113 -8.51 9.89 15.87
N GLN A 114 -9.68 10.03 15.26
CA GLN A 114 -10.47 11.26 15.34
C GLN A 114 -10.81 11.65 16.78
N MET A 115 -11.26 10.70 17.60
CA MET A 115 -11.56 10.95 19.02
C MET A 115 -10.33 11.46 19.78
N ILE A 116 -9.14 10.92 19.51
CA ILE A 116 -7.89 11.34 20.16
C ILE A 116 -7.49 12.74 19.71
N VAL A 117 -7.56 13.01 18.41
CA VAL A 117 -7.18 14.30 17.83
C VAL A 117 -8.13 15.43 18.28
N GLU A 118 -9.44 15.15 18.33
CA GLU A 118 -10.45 16.13 18.73
C GLU A 118 -10.53 16.34 20.24
N THR A 119 -9.93 15.47 21.04
CA THR A 119 -10.04 15.59 22.49
C THR A 119 -9.35 16.84 23.02
N LYS A 120 -10.07 17.65 23.77
CA LYS A 120 -9.55 18.82 24.46
C LYS A 120 -8.89 18.49 25.81
N LYS A 121 -9.02 17.25 26.28
CA LYS A 121 -8.43 16.80 27.54
C LYS A 121 -6.96 16.47 27.35
N LYS A 122 -6.09 17.23 27.98
CA LYS A 122 -4.63 17.05 27.92
C LYS A 122 -4.07 16.02 28.91
N ASN A 123 -4.89 15.48 29.81
CA ASN A 123 -4.50 14.47 30.81
C ASN A 123 -5.57 13.38 30.86
N ILE A 124 -5.17 12.15 30.66
CA ILE A 124 -5.88 10.94 31.05
C ILE A 124 -5.30 10.48 32.39
#